data_87cb5b178952f4049fafae1cf22adc92
#
_entry.id   87cb5b178952f4049fafae1cf22adc92
#
_cell.length_a   1.000
_cell.length_b   1.000
_cell.length_c   1.000
_cell.angle_alpha   90.00
_cell.angle_beta   90.00
_cell.angle_gamma   90.00
#
_symmetry.space_group_name_H-M   'P 1'
#
loop_
_entity.id
_entity.type
_entity.pdbx_description
1 polymer ?
#
loop_
_entity_poly.entity_id
_entity_poly.type
_entity_poly.pdbx_seq_one_letter_code
_entity_poly.pdbx_strand_id
1 'polypeptide(L)'
;MIRNKLTVIFGFALFSALTCQGERLPLWPEGKIPNFQPQQIAATTKEVRQPGFKREEHTMPYLQWFDAPSEKNGACMLLISGGGYKNCCDWRWIEKVAKRFTDLGYVCVSLTYRTPRPEGLPIYQSGWQDGQRAVRLVRQSAKERGFDTEKIGLLGFSAGGHLTTLLGTSALTPAYEPVDKVDEIPCHGNLAIPIYVAYALTDGLTGPNTRGGDAVDAKLSDVFKFDAKTCPMALFHGGTDPYSPQGSTEIYRQLRKMKIPAEIHLFADRGHGFMGDPNKGEKGTAYDHWLDRVCEFLRQMNFDGRLGKPVDLMTRYASDDARGEYRKEPIWPNGRMQDAQPHQCQPYLEWHFPKERKTKAIQIIYSGGGYGNNNPEWFEVTPVRRYLNEKGMTVVTMKYRTPRPKGGLAKHTSAWQDLQRAIRMVRSQATKEELDPNRIGIMGSSAGGHLTLMGATSSKQKSSWAIDDLHKIPCNVQWAVAIYPAYVLTDGENGQNSQGGNPNDARIVSDFAFDLDTCPMLFIHGDADGYSPMGSIKCWEQLRRMGIQSDLHTLAKRGHCFQRNASPGTGSYTWMDRIWEFLNHKKFNQ
;
A
#
# COMPACT_ATOMS: atom_id res chain seq x y z
N MET A 1 -62.54 -51.12 -7.85
CA MET A 1 -62.27 -49.65 -7.72
C MET A 1 -61.36 -49.47 -6.53
N ILE A 2 -60.07 -49.40 -6.78
CA ILE A 2 -59.00 -49.22 -5.76
C ILE A 2 -58.42 -47.84 -5.96
N ARG A 3 -58.61 -46.95 -4.96
CA ARG A 3 -58.02 -45.63 -4.93
C ARG A 3 -56.64 -45.70 -4.28
N ASN A 4 -55.59 -45.50 -5.07
CA ASN A 4 -54.24 -45.27 -4.59
C ASN A 4 -54.14 -43.85 -4.04
N LYS A 5 -53.76 -43.70 -2.78
CA LYS A 5 -53.30 -42.45 -2.15
C LYS A 5 -51.79 -42.33 -2.36
N LEU A 6 -51.36 -41.36 -3.17
CA LEU A 6 -49.97 -40.93 -3.21
C LEU A 6 -49.70 -40.05 -1.99
N THR A 7 -48.80 -40.51 -1.12
CA THR A 7 -48.25 -39.70 -0.03
C THR A 7 -47.01 -38.97 -0.59
N VAL A 8 -47.10 -37.66 -0.73
CA VAL A 8 -45.96 -36.80 -1.07
C VAL A 8 -45.18 -36.51 0.21
N ILE A 9 -43.99 -37.08 0.33
CA ILE A 9 -43.03 -36.75 1.40
C ILE A 9 -42.26 -35.48 0.97
N PHE A 10 -42.57 -34.35 1.60
CA PHE A 10 -41.75 -33.16 1.54
C PHE A 10 -40.47 -33.38 2.36
N GLY A 11 -39.37 -33.67 1.67
CA GLY A 11 -38.06 -33.64 2.28
C GLY A 11 -37.63 -32.19 2.55
N PHE A 12 -37.69 -31.76 3.80
CA PHE A 12 -37.01 -30.56 4.24
C PHE A 12 -35.50 -30.80 4.14
N ALA A 13 -34.85 -30.28 3.10
CA ALA A 13 -33.40 -30.15 3.08
C ALA A 13 -33.03 -29.09 4.12
N LEU A 14 -32.59 -29.51 5.29
CA LEU A 14 -31.85 -28.63 6.19
C LEU A 14 -30.58 -28.19 5.48
N PHE A 15 -30.54 -26.95 5.04
CA PHE A 15 -29.28 -26.26 4.78
C PHE A 15 -28.57 -26.09 6.13
N SER A 16 -27.76 -27.06 6.50
CA SER A 16 -26.75 -26.87 7.53
C SER A 16 -25.79 -25.82 6.97
N ALA A 17 -25.80 -24.62 7.58
CA ALA A 17 -24.71 -23.68 7.43
C ALA A 17 -23.43 -24.44 7.83
N LEU A 18 -22.64 -24.85 6.85
CA LEU A 18 -21.31 -25.41 7.05
C LEU A 18 -20.49 -24.28 7.74
N THR A 19 -20.39 -24.35 9.06
CA THR A 19 -19.36 -23.70 9.81
C THR A 19 -18.06 -24.40 9.43
N CYS A 20 -17.19 -23.75 8.67
CA CYS A 20 -15.82 -24.17 8.35
C CYS A 20 -15.00 -24.19 9.65
N GLN A 21 -15.25 -25.16 10.54
CA GLN A 21 -14.44 -25.38 11.74
C GLN A 21 -13.57 -26.62 11.50
N GLY A 22 -12.34 -26.36 10.96
CA GLY A 22 -11.32 -27.38 10.83
C GLY A 22 -10.74 -27.83 12.18
N GLU A 23 -9.81 -28.76 12.12
CA GLU A 23 -9.13 -29.36 13.27
C GLU A 23 -8.39 -28.32 14.14
N ARG A 24 -8.52 -28.42 15.47
CA ARG A 24 -7.74 -27.67 16.46
C ARG A 24 -6.51 -28.45 16.91
N LEU A 25 -5.36 -27.81 16.88
CA LEU A 25 -4.09 -28.36 17.35
C LEU A 25 -3.59 -27.54 18.55
N PRO A 26 -3.54 -28.11 19.77
CA PRO A 26 -2.96 -27.45 20.94
C PRO A 26 -1.48 -27.08 20.71
N LEU A 27 -1.05 -25.92 21.20
CA LEU A 27 0.33 -25.48 21.01
C LEU A 27 1.34 -26.17 21.93
N TRP A 28 0.95 -26.42 23.16
CA TRP A 28 1.85 -26.87 24.22
C TRP A 28 1.49 -28.25 24.75
N PRO A 29 2.46 -29.05 25.19
CA PRO A 29 2.16 -30.23 25.99
C PRO A 29 1.47 -29.83 27.30
N GLU A 30 0.64 -30.71 27.83
CA GLU A 30 -0.07 -30.49 29.10
C GLU A 30 0.91 -30.13 30.22
N GLY A 31 0.59 -29.07 30.99
CA GLY A 31 1.39 -28.57 32.10
C GLY A 31 2.70 -27.87 31.72
N LYS A 32 3.01 -27.68 30.43
CA LYS A 32 4.28 -27.10 29.96
C LYS A 32 4.16 -25.75 29.28
N ILE A 33 3.08 -25.01 29.54
CA ILE A 33 2.90 -23.66 28.98
C ILE A 33 3.91 -22.68 29.64
N PRO A 34 4.81 -22.03 28.89
CA PRO A 34 5.76 -21.07 29.47
C PRO A 34 5.04 -19.89 30.13
N ASN A 35 5.50 -19.46 31.31
CA ASN A 35 4.93 -18.34 32.06
C ASN A 35 3.40 -18.43 32.20
N PHE A 36 2.87 -19.63 32.43
CA PHE A 36 1.44 -19.84 32.59
C PHE A 36 0.86 -18.96 33.71
N GLN A 37 -0.23 -18.28 33.41
CA GLN A 37 -0.98 -17.46 34.36
C GLN A 37 -2.46 -17.87 34.32
N PRO A 38 -3.09 -18.26 35.45
CA PRO A 38 -4.45 -18.79 35.49
C PRO A 38 -5.53 -17.86 34.93
N GLN A 39 -5.28 -16.52 34.98
CA GLN A 39 -6.19 -15.53 34.40
C GLN A 39 -6.14 -15.47 32.88
N GLN A 40 -5.17 -16.09 32.22
CA GLN A 40 -5.09 -16.12 30.76
C GLN A 40 -5.91 -17.27 30.17
N ILE A 41 -6.55 -16.98 29.06
CA ILE A 41 -7.27 -17.96 28.23
C ILE A 41 -6.87 -17.81 26.78
N ALA A 42 -7.09 -18.82 26.00
CA ALA A 42 -6.99 -18.82 24.56
C ALA A 42 -8.38 -19.09 23.97
N ALA A 43 -9.20 -18.07 23.96
CA ALA A 43 -10.54 -18.12 23.39
C ALA A 43 -10.80 -16.85 22.58
N THR A 44 -11.58 -17.01 21.52
CA THR A 44 -12.02 -15.88 20.72
C THR A 44 -13.13 -15.11 21.43
N THR A 45 -13.32 -13.85 21.07
CA THR A 45 -14.40 -13.02 21.65
C THR A 45 -15.79 -13.61 21.37
N LYS A 46 -15.97 -14.41 20.32
CA LYS A 46 -17.22 -15.13 20.02
C LYS A 46 -17.43 -16.26 21.00
N GLU A 47 -16.41 -17.06 21.24
CA GLU A 47 -16.48 -18.16 22.20
C GLU A 47 -16.80 -17.65 23.60
N VAL A 48 -16.12 -16.58 24.05
CA VAL A 48 -16.36 -15.94 25.36
C VAL A 48 -17.79 -15.44 25.53
N ARG A 49 -18.48 -15.09 24.44
CA ARG A 49 -19.87 -14.62 24.46
C ARG A 49 -20.90 -15.73 24.33
N GLN A 50 -20.49 -16.97 24.15
CA GLN A 50 -21.45 -18.09 24.05
C GLN A 50 -22.06 -18.41 25.42
N PRO A 51 -23.36 -18.72 25.49
CA PRO A 51 -23.96 -19.22 26.71
C PRO A 51 -23.23 -20.50 27.18
N GLY A 52 -22.91 -20.54 28.48
CA GLY A 52 -22.24 -21.71 29.08
C GLY A 52 -20.71 -21.73 28.86
N PHE A 53 -20.09 -20.63 28.38
CA PHE A 53 -18.63 -20.53 28.28
C PHE A 53 -17.95 -20.79 29.63
N LYS A 54 -17.04 -21.75 29.66
CA LYS A 54 -16.25 -22.10 30.82
C LYS A 54 -14.78 -21.75 30.57
N ARG A 55 -14.28 -20.81 31.33
CA ARG A 55 -12.92 -20.25 31.16
C ARG A 55 -11.83 -21.31 31.33
N GLU A 56 -11.99 -22.22 32.27
CA GLU A 56 -11.06 -23.30 32.57
C GLU A 56 -10.86 -24.28 31.40
N GLU A 57 -11.83 -24.40 30.51
CA GLU A 57 -11.75 -25.25 29.32
C GLU A 57 -10.96 -24.61 28.16
N HIS A 58 -10.56 -23.35 28.33
CA HIS A 58 -9.91 -22.54 27.29
C HIS A 58 -8.53 -22.00 27.69
N THR A 59 -7.78 -22.72 28.51
CA THR A 59 -6.44 -22.27 28.96
C THR A 59 -5.34 -22.57 27.95
N MET A 60 -5.54 -23.54 27.05
CA MET A 60 -4.56 -24.00 26.07
C MET A 60 -4.67 -23.19 24.76
N PRO A 61 -3.62 -22.45 24.36
CA PRO A 61 -3.57 -21.82 23.04
C PRO A 61 -3.48 -22.88 21.93
N TYR A 62 -4.05 -22.55 20.77
CA TYR A 62 -4.20 -23.53 19.70
C TYR A 62 -4.08 -22.92 18.31
N LEU A 63 -3.75 -23.78 17.35
CA LEU A 63 -3.93 -23.54 15.92
C LEU A 63 -5.30 -24.07 15.47
N GLN A 64 -6.00 -23.28 14.66
CA GLN A 64 -7.24 -23.69 14.00
C GLN A 64 -6.98 -23.81 12.51
N TRP A 65 -6.95 -25.02 11.97
CA TRP A 65 -6.82 -25.25 10.54
C TRP A 65 -8.14 -24.98 9.82
N PHE A 66 -8.06 -24.42 8.62
CA PHE A 66 -9.21 -24.26 7.72
C PHE A 66 -9.23 -25.40 6.70
N ASP A 67 -10.39 -25.62 6.06
CA ASP A 67 -10.52 -26.66 5.04
C ASP A 67 -9.49 -26.46 3.94
N ALA A 68 -8.82 -27.53 3.58
CA ALA A 68 -7.77 -27.48 2.57
C ALA A 68 -8.36 -27.15 1.19
N PRO A 69 -7.67 -26.33 0.38
CA PRO A 69 -8.09 -26.09 -0.99
C PRO A 69 -8.00 -27.37 -1.83
N SER A 70 -8.87 -27.50 -2.84
CA SER A 70 -8.84 -28.63 -3.78
C SER A 70 -7.53 -28.73 -4.55
N GLU A 71 -6.99 -27.56 -4.95
CA GLU A 71 -5.69 -27.44 -5.57
C GLU A 71 -4.79 -26.56 -4.72
N LYS A 72 -3.66 -27.12 -4.26
CA LYS A 72 -2.71 -26.39 -3.41
C LYS A 72 -1.62 -25.71 -4.23
N ASN A 73 -1.28 -24.47 -3.86
CA ASN A 73 -0.18 -23.73 -4.50
C ASN A 73 1.18 -23.93 -3.80
N GLY A 74 1.21 -24.78 -2.77
CA GLY A 74 2.43 -25.12 -2.02
C GLY A 74 2.81 -24.11 -0.93
N ALA A 75 1.96 -23.12 -0.61
CA ALA A 75 2.21 -22.15 0.44
C ALA A 75 1.17 -22.23 1.57
N CYS A 76 1.56 -21.83 2.78
CA CYS A 76 0.71 -21.76 3.97
C CYS A 76 0.64 -20.33 4.50
N MET A 77 -0.55 -19.89 4.96
CA MET A 77 -0.77 -18.59 5.61
C MET A 77 -1.20 -18.80 7.06
N LEU A 78 -0.40 -18.32 8.01
CA LEU A 78 -0.73 -18.22 9.43
C LEU A 78 -1.39 -16.86 9.70
N LEU A 79 -2.65 -16.89 10.13
CA LEU A 79 -3.46 -15.71 10.38
C LEU A 79 -3.51 -15.41 11.88
N ILE A 80 -3.23 -14.15 12.26
CA ILE A 80 -3.10 -13.72 13.65
C ILE A 80 -4.04 -12.55 13.93
N SER A 81 -5.02 -12.77 14.80
CA SER A 81 -6.02 -11.76 15.12
C SER A 81 -5.46 -10.64 16.02
N GLY A 82 -6.12 -9.47 15.98
CA GLY A 82 -5.86 -8.37 16.91
C GLY A 82 -6.56 -8.54 18.26
N GLY A 83 -6.77 -7.42 18.97
CA GLY A 83 -7.46 -7.36 20.26
C GLY A 83 -6.62 -6.76 21.38
N GLY A 84 -5.53 -6.04 21.03
CA GLY A 84 -4.70 -5.30 21.98
C GLY A 84 -3.97 -6.16 22.99
N TYR A 85 -3.82 -7.46 22.74
CA TYR A 85 -3.38 -8.47 23.70
C TYR A 85 -4.30 -8.61 24.93
N LYS A 86 -5.48 -7.95 24.91
CA LYS A 86 -6.49 -8.04 25.97
C LYS A 86 -7.49 -9.15 25.69
N ASN A 87 -7.70 -9.44 24.43
CA ASN A 87 -8.53 -10.53 23.93
C ASN A 87 -8.03 -10.98 22.55
N CYS A 88 -8.44 -12.15 22.11
CA CYS A 88 -8.28 -12.64 20.76
C CYS A 88 -9.57 -12.32 20.00
N CYS A 89 -9.51 -11.32 19.11
CA CYS A 89 -10.69 -11.00 18.32
C CYS A 89 -11.00 -12.14 17.35
N ASP A 90 -12.19 -12.74 17.48
CA ASP A 90 -12.69 -13.60 16.44
C ASP A 90 -13.33 -12.74 15.38
N TRP A 91 -12.58 -12.34 14.52
CA TRP A 91 -13.11 -11.61 13.43
C TRP A 91 -13.72 -12.60 12.43
N ARG A 92 -14.95 -12.38 12.09
CA ARG A 92 -15.51 -12.87 10.81
C ARG A 92 -14.55 -12.62 9.65
N TRP A 93 -13.57 -11.76 9.86
CA TRP A 93 -12.47 -11.41 8.96
C TRP A 93 -11.46 -12.55 8.80
N ILE A 94 -11.03 -13.21 9.88
CA ILE A 94 -10.08 -14.32 9.79
C ILE A 94 -10.66 -15.43 8.90
N GLU A 95 -11.94 -15.80 9.10
CA GLU A 95 -12.63 -16.78 8.27
C GLU A 95 -12.73 -16.31 6.79
N LYS A 96 -13.06 -15.03 6.55
CA LYS A 96 -13.15 -14.48 5.19
C LYS A 96 -11.80 -14.36 4.50
N VAL A 97 -10.77 -13.95 5.23
CA VAL A 97 -9.39 -13.89 4.74
C VAL A 97 -8.88 -15.30 4.45
N ALA A 98 -9.12 -16.26 5.37
CA ALA A 98 -8.79 -17.66 5.16
C ALA A 98 -9.48 -18.20 3.91
N LYS A 99 -10.80 -17.96 3.76
CA LYS A 99 -11.54 -18.38 2.57
C LYS A 99 -10.93 -17.80 1.29
N ARG A 100 -10.60 -16.51 1.25
CA ARG A 100 -9.97 -15.90 0.07
C ARG A 100 -8.64 -16.56 -0.28
N PHE A 101 -7.83 -16.90 0.73
CA PHE A 101 -6.57 -17.61 0.52
C PHE A 101 -6.75 -19.06 0.10
N THR A 102 -7.70 -19.78 0.70
CA THR A 102 -7.99 -21.16 0.30
C THR A 102 -8.55 -21.23 -1.13
N ASP A 103 -9.40 -20.28 -1.54
CA ASP A 103 -9.86 -20.14 -2.93
C ASP A 103 -8.69 -19.89 -3.91
N LEU A 104 -7.57 -19.33 -3.44
CA LEU A 104 -6.32 -19.13 -4.20
C LEU A 104 -5.31 -20.30 -4.06
N GLY A 105 -5.68 -21.37 -3.37
CA GLY A 105 -4.87 -22.56 -3.22
C GLY A 105 -3.89 -22.55 -2.05
N TYR A 106 -3.94 -21.55 -1.16
CA TYR A 106 -3.11 -21.53 0.06
C TYR A 106 -3.70 -22.47 1.13
N VAL A 107 -2.83 -23.19 1.82
CA VAL A 107 -3.20 -23.81 3.10
C VAL A 107 -3.31 -22.70 4.14
N CYS A 108 -4.37 -22.69 4.96
CA CYS A 108 -4.61 -21.66 5.95
C CYS A 108 -4.77 -22.21 7.36
N VAL A 109 -4.23 -21.48 8.32
CA VAL A 109 -4.31 -21.76 9.74
C VAL A 109 -4.39 -20.46 10.53
N SER A 110 -5.16 -20.39 11.59
CA SER A 110 -5.18 -19.24 12.50
C SER A 110 -4.61 -19.59 13.87
N LEU A 111 -4.03 -18.62 14.54
CA LEU A 111 -3.53 -18.70 15.91
C LEU A 111 -4.51 -18.04 16.87
N THR A 112 -4.96 -18.79 17.86
CA THR A 112 -5.61 -18.27 19.07
C THR A 112 -4.61 -18.32 20.22
N TYR A 113 -4.00 -17.15 20.51
CA TYR A 113 -2.96 -17.00 21.54
C TYR A 113 -3.57 -16.60 22.89
N ARG A 114 -2.79 -16.75 23.97
CA ARG A 114 -3.23 -16.44 25.35
C ARG A 114 -3.49 -14.96 25.58
N THR A 115 -4.64 -14.66 26.19
CA THR A 115 -5.07 -13.33 26.63
C THR A 115 -5.79 -13.43 27.98
N PRO A 116 -5.90 -12.37 28.81
CA PRO A 116 -5.39 -11.02 28.61
C PRO A 116 -3.88 -10.90 28.72
N ARG A 117 -3.37 -9.66 28.62
CA ARG A 117 -1.95 -9.31 28.83
C ARG A 117 -1.38 -9.98 30.07
N PRO A 118 -0.16 -10.53 30.04
CA PRO A 118 0.45 -11.12 31.22
C PRO A 118 0.76 -10.04 32.27
N GLU A 119 0.65 -10.39 33.54
CA GLU A 119 1.06 -9.56 34.66
C GLU A 119 2.57 -9.69 34.89
N GLY A 120 3.25 -8.60 35.18
CA GLY A 120 4.69 -8.56 35.45
C GLY A 120 5.60 -8.83 34.26
N LEU A 121 5.05 -8.96 33.04
CA LEU A 121 5.79 -9.20 31.80
C LEU A 121 5.37 -8.19 30.72
N PRO A 122 6.17 -8.04 29.65
CA PRO A 122 5.77 -7.24 28.50
C PRO A 122 4.41 -7.69 27.93
N ILE A 123 3.59 -6.73 27.49
CA ILE A 123 2.20 -6.98 27.07
C ILE A 123 2.06 -8.05 25.99
N TYR A 124 3.09 -8.26 25.19
CA TYR A 124 3.15 -9.20 24.06
C TYR A 124 3.75 -10.56 24.42
N GLN A 125 4.32 -10.73 25.63
CA GLN A 125 5.16 -11.88 25.96
C GLN A 125 4.47 -13.24 25.73
N SER A 126 3.28 -13.44 26.29
CA SER A 126 2.54 -14.69 26.10
C SER A 126 2.18 -14.93 24.64
N GLY A 127 1.74 -13.88 23.93
CA GLY A 127 1.45 -13.96 22.50
C GLY A 127 2.69 -14.28 21.66
N TRP A 128 3.88 -13.78 22.06
CA TRP A 128 5.13 -14.05 21.36
C TRP A 128 5.60 -15.49 21.56
N GLN A 129 5.49 -16.01 22.79
CA GLN A 129 5.74 -17.43 23.08
C GLN A 129 4.85 -18.33 22.24
N ASP A 130 3.53 -18.08 22.27
CA ASP A 130 2.54 -18.84 21.50
C ASP A 130 2.77 -18.70 19.98
N GLY A 131 3.17 -17.52 19.51
CA GLY A 131 3.47 -17.25 18.10
C GLY A 131 4.68 -18.02 17.59
N GLN A 132 5.81 -18.02 18.33
CA GLN A 132 7.00 -18.81 17.95
C GLN A 132 6.67 -20.32 17.92
N ARG A 133 5.95 -20.80 18.93
CA ARG A 133 5.52 -22.20 18.99
C ARG A 133 4.57 -22.56 17.82
N ALA A 134 3.66 -21.66 17.50
CA ALA A 134 2.73 -21.82 16.39
C ALA A 134 3.46 -21.98 15.05
N VAL A 135 4.45 -21.13 14.74
CA VAL A 135 5.23 -21.23 13.50
C VAL A 135 5.98 -22.56 13.41
N ARG A 136 6.54 -23.06 14.53
CA ARG A 136 7.21 -24.36 14.59
C ARG A 136 6.25 -25.51 14.26
N LEU A 137 5.07 -25.53 14.88
CA LEU A 137 4.04 -26.56 14.63
C LEU A 137 3.49 -26.49 13.21
N VAL A 138 3.29 -25.28 12.67
CA VAL A 138 2.90 -25.11 11.26
C VAL A 138 3.97 -25.71 10.35
N ARG A 139 5.25 -25.42 10.59
CA ARG A 139 6.37 -25.96 9.79
C ARG A 139 6.47 -27.48 9.92
N GLN A 140 6.24 -28.04 11.11
CA GLN A 140 6.20 -29.47 11.34
C GLN A 140 5.09 -30.17 10.52
N SER A 141 3.92 -29.51 10.40
CA SER A 141 2.75 -30.04 9.68
C SER A 141 2.86 -29.93 8.14
N ALA A 142 3.94 -29.33 7.61
CA ALA A 142 4.04 -28.96 6.20
C ALA A 142 3.88 -30.17 5.26
N LYS A 143 4.56 -31.28 5.53
CA LYS A 143 4.51 -32.50 4.71
C LYS A 143 3.12 -33.10 4.68
N GLU A 144 2.49 -33.21 5.85
CA GLU A 144 1.13 -33.78 6.00
C GLU A 144 0.09 -32.89 5.31
N ARG A 145 0.20 -31.58 5.48
CA ARG A 145 -0.73 -30.58 4.94
C ARG A 145 -0.47 -30.21 3.48
N GLY A 146 0.67 -30.62 2.90
CA GLY A 146 0.99 -30.46 1.49
C GLY A 146 1.41 -29.05 1.10
N PHE A 147 2.29 -28.42 1.89
CA PHE A 147 2.95 -27.16 1.56
C PHE A 147 4.46 -27.21 1.85
N ASP A 148 5.20 -26.23 1.33
CA ASP A 148 6.64 -26.10 1.49
C ASP A 148 6.98 -25.43 2.83
N THR A 149 7.93 -25.99 3.58
CA THR A 149 8.44 -25.43 4.85
C THR A 149 9.02 -24.02 4.71
N GLU A 150 9.48 -23.66 3.48
CA GLU A 150 10.02 -22.34 3.14
C GLU A 150 8.97 -21.40 2.55
N LYS A 151 7.70 -21.77 2.62
CA LYS A 151 6.57 -20.96 2.15
C LYS A 151 5.50 -20.77 3.23
N ILE A 152 5.91 -20.30 4.40
CA ILE A 152 5.03 -19.94 5.52
C ILE A 152 4.91 -18.42 5.60
N GLY A 153 3.76 -17.88 5.19
CA GLY A 153 3.40 -16.47 5.31
C GLY A 153 2.68 -16.17 6.60
N LEU A 154 2.98 -15.03 7.19
CA LEU A 154 2.36 -14.51 8.42
C LEU A 154 1.48 -13.32 8.07
N LEU A 155 0.22 -13.28 8.51
CA LEU A 155 -0.65 -12.13 8.36
C LEU A 155 -1.33 -11.82 9.68
N GLY A 156 -1.21 -10.57 10.16
CA GLY A 156 -1.81 -10.19 11.43
C GLY A 156 -2.29 -8.75 11.51
N PHE A 157 -3.25 -8.51 12.37
CA PHE A 157 -3.97 -7.26 12.52
C PHE A 157 -3.72 -6.60 13.88
N SER A 158 -3.43 -5.29 13.95
CA SER A 158 -3.30 -4.55 15.20
C SER A 158 -2.23 -5.15 16.13
N ALA A 159 -2.60 -5.63 17.32
CA ALA A 159 -1.73 -6.43 18.19
C ALA A 159 -1.21 -7.70 17.50
N GLY A 160 -2.04 -8.35 16.67
CA GLY A 160 -1.60 -9.44 15.80
C GLY A 160 -0.62 -8.97 14.72
N GLY A 161 -0.76 -7.73 14.22
CA GLY A 161 0.22 -7.09 13.33
C GLY A 161 1.56 -6.85 14.03
N HIS A 162 1.54 -6.43 15.30
CA HIS A 162 2.72 -6.36 16.14
C HIS A 162 3.39 -7.74 16.31
N LEU A 163 2.61 -8.76 16.64
CA LEU A 163 3.10 -10.13 16.76
C LEU A 163 3.65 -10.67 15.44
N THR A 164 2.99 -10.38 14.32
CA THR A 164 3.48 -10.70 12.96
C THR A 164 4.83 -10.04 12.69
N THR A 165 5.00 -8.77 13.09
CA THR A 165 6.28 -8.06 12.98
C THR A 165 7.36 -8.71 13.83
N LEU A 166 7.06 -9.07 15.09
CA LEU A 166 8.01 -9.79 15.97
C LEU A 166 8.48 -11.11 15.36
N LEU A 167 7.55 -11.93 14.88
CA LEU A 167 7.85 -13.21 14.24
C LEU A 167 8.62 -13.06 12.92
N GLY A 168 8.41 -11.93 12.24
CA GLY A 168 9.10 -11.62 10.98
C GLY A 168 10.46 -10.92 11.13
N THR A 169 10.79 -10.35 12.32
CA THR A 169 12.03 -9.58 12.52
C THR A 169 12.95 -10.12 13.64
N SER A 170 12.41 -10.92 14.56
CA SER A 170 13.08 -11.29 15.81
C SER A 170 13.02 -12.80 16.05
N ALA A 171 13.06 -13.60 15.01
CA ALA A 171 12.90 -15.05 15.10
C ALA A 171 14.10 -15.75 15.79
N LEU A 172 15.28 -15.13 15.77
CA LEU A 172 16.46 -15.66 16.45
C LEU A 172 16.53 -15.27 17.96
N THR A 173 15.60 -14.44 18.43
CA THR A 173 15.47 -14.10 19.85
C THR A 173 14.46 -15.05 20.49
N PRO A 174 14.86 -15.95 21.40
CA PRO A 174 13.93 -16.88 22.03
C PRO A 174 12.90 -16.15 22.91
N ALA A 175 11.63 -16.45 22.73
CA ALA A 175 10.56 -15.94 23.59
C ALA A 175 10.39 -16.79 24.88
N TYR A 176 10.95 -18.00 24.90
CA TYR A 176 10.86 -18.98 25.99
C TYR A 176 12.01 -20.00 25.90
N GLU A 177 12.27 -20.71 27.00
CA GLU A 177 13.19 -21.84 27.02
C GLU A 177 12.57 -23.07 26.34
N PRO A 178 13.34 -23.88 25.59
CA PRO A 178 12.82 -25.05 24.90
C PRO A 178 12.07 -26.02 25.82
N VAL A 179 10.92 -26.50 25.38
CA VAL A 179 10.03 -27.40 26.13
C VAL A 179 10.10 -28.85 25.64
N ASP A 180 10.26 -29.03 24.33
CA ASP A 180 10.34 -30.33 23.67
C ASP A 180 11.05 -30.22 22.30
N LYS A 181 11.10 -31.36 21.55
CA LYS A 181 11.76 -31.41 20.23
C LYS A 181 11.16 -30.49 19.16
N VAL A 182 9.93 -30.03 19.31
CA VAL A 182 9.32 -29.06 18.37
C VAL A 182 10.08 -27.74 18.43
N ASP A 183 10.70 -27.41 19.54
CA ASP A 183 11.44 -26.17 19.72
C ASP A 183 12.82 -26.15 19.04
N GLU A 184 13.27 -27.28 18.52
CA GLU A 184 14.43 -27.38 17.61
C GLU A 184 14.10 -26.90 16.18
N ILE A 185 12.79 -26.84 15.81
CA ILE A 185 12.31 -26.39 14.52
C ILE A 185 12.41 -24.87 14.41
N PRO A 186 12.87 -24.28 13.27
CA PRO A 186 12.92 -22.83 13.10
C PRO A 186 11.53 -22.16 13.22
N CYS A 187 11.47 -21.02 13.92
CA CYS A 187 10.21 -20.27 14.15
C CYS A 187 10.08 -18.99 13.31
N HIS A 188 10.90 -18.79 12.27
CA HIS A 188 10.77 -17.64 11.38
C HIS A 188 9.67 -17.83 10.34
N GLY A 189 8.95 -16.75 10.02
CA GLY A 189 8.12 -16.70 8.81
C GLY A 189 8.99 -16.45 7.57
N ASN A 190 8.53 -16.88 6.40
CA ASN A 190 9.23 -16.64 5.14
C ASN A 190 8.76 -15.35 4.46
N LEU A 191 7.63 -14.80 4.93
CA LEU A 191 7.03 -13.55 4.50
C LEU A 191 6.07 -13.05 5.59
N ALA A 192 5.95 -11.72 5.79
CA ALA A 192 5.05 -11.16 6.78
C ALA A 192 4.18 -10.02 6.22
N ILE A 193 2.95 -9.96 6.68
CA ILE A 193 1.95 -8.96 6.28
C ILE A 193 1.35 -8.34 7.55
N PRO A 194 2.07 -7.40 8.19
CA PRO A 194 1.57 -6.68 9.35
C PRO A 194 0.59 -5.60 8.92
N ILE A 195 -0.61 -5.61 9.49
CA ILE A 195 -1.69 -4.70 9.15
C ILE A 195 -1.99 -3.81 10.34
N TYR A 196 -1.98 -2.47 10.12
CA TYR A 196 -2.11 -1.41 11.12
C TYR A 196 -1.44 -1.77 12.45
N VAL A 197 -0.11 -1.91 12.40
CA VAL A 197 0.74 -2.36 13.53
C VAL A 197 0.54 -1.46 14.74
N ALA A 198 0.04 -2.04 15.85
CA ALA A 198 -0.02 -1.35 17.13
C ALA A 198 1.33 -1.48 17.88
N TYR A 199 1.57 -0.62 18.87
CA TYR A 199 2.70 -0.71 19.81
C TYR A 199 4.10 -0.70 19.17
N ALA A 200 4.22 -0.16 17.96
CA ALA A 200 5.48 -0.19 17.23
C ALA A 200 6.47 0.89 17.70
N LEU A 201 5.99 2.01 18.23
CA LEU A 201 6.82 3.15 18.65
C LEU A 201 6.94 3.26 20.17
N THR A 202 8.05 3.85 20.64
CA THR A 202 8.36 3.98 22.06
C THR A 202 7.37 4.82 22.87
N ASP A 203 6.62 5.71 22.24
CA ASP A 203 5.55 6.50 22.88
C ASP A 203 4.18 5.81 22.85
N GLY A 204 4.09 4.63 22.30
CA GLY A 204 2.86 3.85 22.13
C GLY A 204 2.96 2.37 22.50
N LEU A 205 3.90 1.98 23.39
CA LEU A 205 4.18 0.57 23.72
C LEU A 205 3.02 -0.17 24.40
N THR A 206 2.08 0.52 25.01
CA THR A 206 0.97 -0.10 25.74
C THR A 206 -0.42 0.36 25.28
N GLY A 207 -0.48 1.31 24.37
CA GLY A 207 -1.71 1.92 23.86
C GLY A 207 -1.47 2.75 22.61
N PRO A 208 -2.45 3.58 22.20
CA PRO A 208 -2.27 4.55 21.13
C PRO A 208 -1.15 5.54 21.43
N ASN A 209 -0.56 6.11 20.39
CA ASN A 209 0.50 7.10 20.53
C ASN A 209 -0.04 8.38 21.21
N THR A 210 0.68 8.85 22.24
CA THR A 210 0.20 9.89 23.14
C THR A 210 0.09 11.27 22.52
N ARG A 211 0.77 11.52 21.40
CA ARG A 211 0.83 12.82 20.71
C ARG A 211 0.16 12.82 19.34
N GLY A 212 -0.96 12.13 19.21
CA GLY A 212 -1.67 12.06 17.93
C GLY A 212 -0.88 11.37 16.81
N GLY A 213 0.13 10.62 17.18
CA GLY A 213 0.86 9.77 16.25
C GLY A 213 2.00 10.41 15.46
N ASP A 214 2.36 11.67 15.73
CA ASP A 214 3.48 12.38 15.07
C ASP A 214 4.53 12.87 16.06
N ALA A 215 4.87 12.06 17.04
CA ALA A 215 5.98 12.35 17.92
C ALA A 215 7.30 12.26 17.12
N VAL A 216 7.88 13.41 16.81
CA VAL A 216 9.14 13.53 16.05
C VAL A 216 10.29 12.79 16.73
N ASP A 217 10.21 12.59 18.03
CA ASP A 217 11.16 11.93 18.91
C ASP A 217 10.82 10.45 19.20
N ALA A 218 9.64 9.96 18.81
CA ALA A 218 9.28 8.56 18.98
C ALA A 218 10.11 7.68 18.04
N LYS A 219 10.74 6.66 18.61
CA LYS A 219 11.58 5.70 17.91
C LYS A 219 10.86 4.37 17.78
N LEU A 220 11.26 3.58 16.80
CA LEU A 220 10.84 2.20 16.71
C LEU A 220 11.22 1.46 17.99
N SER A 221 10.34 0.64 18.52
CA SER A 221 10.58 -0.20 19.69
C SER A 221 11.76 -1.14 19.42
N ASP A 222 12.65 -1.28 20.41
CA ASP A 222 13.82 -2.14 20.33
C ASP A 222 13.49 -3.64 20.43
N VAL A 223 12.22 -3.98 20.64
CA VAL A 223 11.73 -5.37 20.60
C VAL A 223 11.92 -6.00 19.22
N PHE A 224 11.85 -5.20 18.16
CA PHE A 224 12.10 -5.64 16.79
C PHE A 224 13.61 -5.68 16.52
N LYS A 225 14.20 -6.89 16.53
CA LYS A 225 15.67 -7.06 16.45
C LYS A 225 16.23 -6.98 15.03
N PHE A 226 15.41 -7.17 14.02
CA PHE A 226 15.84 -7.20 12.62
C PHE A 226 17.06 -8.11 12.42
N ASP A 227 16.91 -9.36 12.81
CA ASP A 227 17.96 -10.38 12.76
C ASP A 227 18.17 -10.96 11.34
N ALA A 228 19.09 -11.91 11.21
CA ALA A 228 19.42 -12.54 9.92
C ALA A 228 18.27 -13.38 9.32
N LYS A 229 17.19 -13.62 10.06
CA LYS A 229 15.97 -14.29 9.59
C LYS A 229 14.82 -13.31 9.33
N THR A 230 15.09 -12.01 9.37
CA THR A 230 14.10 -10.99 8.99
C THR A 230 13.61 -11.24 7.57
N CYS A 231 12.30 -11.38 7.41
CA CYS A 231 11.68 -11.76 6.15
C CYS A 231 11.12 -10.55 5.37
N PRO A 232 10.85 -10.70 4.05
CA PRO A 232 10.13 -9.70 3.27
C PRO A 232 8.77 -9.36 3.87
N MET A 233 8.35 -8.08 3.77
CA MET A 233 7.09 -7.61 4.39
C MET A 233 6.27 -6.72 3.48
N ALA A 234 4.93 -6.84 3.60
CA ALA A 234 3.99 -5.85 3.09
C ALA A 234 3.23 -5.21 4.27
N LEU A 235 3.42 -3.92 4.46
CA LEU A 235 2.90 -3.13 5.56
C LEU A 235 1.66 -2.34 5.10
N PHE A 236 0.58 -2.39 5.86
CA PHE A 236 -0.66 -1.67 5.56
C PHE A 236 -1.05 -0.81 6.76
N HIS A 237 -1.29 0.50 6.56
CA HIS A 237 -1.65 1.38 7.67
C HIS A 237 -2.59 2.51 7.24
N GLY A 238 -3.45 2.95 8.17
CA GLY A 238 -4.33 4.10 7.98
C GLY A 238 -3.62 5.40 8.38
N GLY A 239 -3.78 6.46 7.58
CA GLY A 239 -3.13 7.76 7.82
C GLY A 239 -3.58 8.47 9.09
N THR A 240 -4.82 8.19 9.56
CA THR A 240 -5.41 8.77 10.78
C THR A 240 -5.48 7.79 11.95
N ASP A 241 -4.76 6.67 11.86
CA ASP A 241 -4.72 5.68 12.93
C ASP A 241 -4.08 6.26 14.20
N PRO A 242 -4.70 6.12 15.39
CA PRO A 242 -4.11 6.55 16.65
C PRO A 242 -2.89 5.73 17.08
N TYR A 243 -2.70 4.53 16.52
CA TYR A 243 -1.41 3.83 16.52
C TYR A 243 -0.63 4.31 15.31
N SER A 244 0.23 5.29 15.48
CA SER A 244 0.82 6.05 14.37
C SER A 244 1.35 5.18 13.20
N PRO A 245 0.98 5.50 11.95
CA PRO A 245 1.57 4.88 10.77
C PRO A 245 3.09 5.10 10.66
N GLN A 246 3.66 6.05 11.42
CA GLN A 246 5.11 6.20 11.56
C GLN A 246 5.78 4.89 12.02
N GLY A 247 5.12 4.08 12.84
CA GLY A 247 5.63 2.75 13.20
C GLY A 247 5.87 1.87 11.98
N SER A 248 4.93 1.85 11.04
CA SER A 248 5.09 1.11 9.78
C SER A 248 6.14 1.73 8.86
N THR A 249 6.26 3.06 8.77
CA THR A 249 7.31 3.70 7.97
C THR A 249 8.70 3.43 8.54
N GLU A 250 8.87 3.36 9.87
CA GLU A 250 10.15 3.01 10.49
C GLU A 250 10.52 1.53 10.27
N ILE A 251 9.56 0.60 10.36
CA ILE A 251 9.78 -0.81 10.01
C ILE A 251 10.24 -0.91 8.54
N TYR A 252 9.54 -0.23 7.63
CA TYR A 252 9.90 -0.19 6.21
C TYR A 252 11.33 0.35 6.01
N ARG A 253 11.73 1.42 6.72
CA ARG A 253 13.08 1.97 6.67
C ARG A 253 14.14 0.94 7.08
N GLN A 254 13.90 0.17 8.16
CA GLN A 254 14.84 -0.85 8.60
C GLN A 254 14.98 -1.98 7.56
N LEU A 255 13.87 -2.45 6.99
CA LEU A 255 13.89 -3.46 5.92
C LEU A 255 14.71 -2.99 4.72
N ARG A 256 14.54 -1.75 4.31
CA ARG A 256 15.33 -1.18 3.21
C ARG A 256 16.81 -1.08 3.54
N LYS A 257 17.20 -0.69 4.77
CA LYS A 257 18.61 -0.69 5.21
C LYS A 257 19.24 -2.08 5.04
N MET A 258 18.47 -3.11 5.34
CA MET A 258 18.89 -4.51 5.20
C MET A 258 18.76 -5.03 3.77
N LYS A 259 18.28 -4.23 2.81
CA LYS A 259 17.99 -4.64 1.43
C LYS A 259 16.97 -5.79 1.34
N ILE A 260 16.07 -5.87 2.31
CA ILE A 260 14.98 -6.84 2.33
C ILE A 260 13.79 -6.25 1.55
N PRO A 261 13.24 -6.98 0.56
CA PRO A 261 12.10 -6.52 -0.22
C PRO A 261 10.90 -6.16 0.66
N ALA A 262 10.33 -4.98 0.46
CA ALA A 262 9.20 -4.53 1.24
C ALA A 262 8.19 -3.71 0.43
N GLU A 263 6.93 -3.78 0.82
CA GLU A 263 5.88 -2.86 0.37
C GLU A 263 5.31 -2.11 1.57
N ILE A 264 4.89 -0.88 1.36
CA ILE A 264 4.09 -0.13 2.32
C ILE A 264 2.92 0.54 1.61
N HIS A 265 1.73 0.38 2.18
CA HIS A 265 0.47 0.93 1.69
C HIS A 265 -0.14 1.78 2.79
N LEU A 266 -0.16 3.10 2.58
CA LEU A 266 -0.68 4.09 3.52
C LEU A 266 -1.94 4.71 2.93
N PHE A 267 -3.06 4.56 3.64
CA PHE A 267 -4.38 5.01 3.20
C PHE A 267 -4.77 6.30 3.93
N ALA A 268 -4.98 7.37 3.20
CA ALA A 268 -5.09 8.76 3.65
C ALA A 268 -5.87 9.00 4.95
N ASP A 269 -7.16 8.69 4.95
CA ASP A 269 -8.12 9.06 5.98
C ASP A 269 -8.63 7.86 6.79
N ARG A 270 -7.92 6.75 6.75
CA ARG A 270 -8.32 5.53 7.46
C ARG A 270 -7.73 5.49 8.87
N GLY A 271 -8.59 5.15 9.82
CA GLY A 271 -8.21 4.94 11.22
C GLY A 271 -7.87 3.48 11.52
N HIS A 272 -7.76 3.15 12.81
CA HIS A 272 -7.49 1.79 13.27
C HIS A 272 -8.64 0.83 12.92
N GLY A 273 -8.32 -0.38 12.50
CA GLY A 273 -9.34 -1.37 12.14
C GLY A 273 -10.06 -1.09 10.83
N PHE A 274 -9.48 -0.27 9.95
CA PHE A 274 -10.09 0.14 8.67
C PHE A 274 -10.37 -1.03 7.71
N MET A 275 -9.67 -2.13 7.89
CA MET A 275 -9.93 -3.34 7.12
C MET A 275 -11.19 -4.04 7.64
N GLY A 276 -12.30 -3.36 7.57
CA GLY A 276 -13.62 -3.87 7.81
C GLY A 276 -14.04 -4.94 6.79
N ASP A 277 -15.31 -5.34 6.79
CA ASP A 277 -15.83 -6.36 5.87
C ASP A 277 -15.48 -6.03 4.40
N PRO A 278 -14.66 -6.84 3.71
CA PRO A 278 -14.37 -6.60 2.30
C PRO A 278 -15.63 -6.56 1.43
N ASN A 279 -16.77 -7.03 1.94
CA ASN A 279 -18.07 -6.96 1.26
C ASN A 279 -18.92 -5.76 1.68
N LYS A 280 -18.44 -4.91 2.60
CA LYS A 280 -19.18 -3.73 3.11
C LYS A 280 -18.48 -2.40 2.84
N GLY A 281 -17.31 -2.39 2.17
CA GLY A 281 -16.63 -1.17 1.78
C GLY A 281 -17.42 -0.35 0.75
N GLU A 282 -17.08 0.92 0.60
CA GLU A 282 -17.51 1.72 -0.55
C GLU A 282 -16.89 1.13 -1.80
N LYS A 283 -17.69 0.53 -2.67
CA LYS A 283 -17.22 -0.14 -3.90
C LYS A 283 -16.31 0.78 -4.72
N GLY A 284 -15.12 0.29 -5.05
CA GLY A 284 -14.17 0.99 -5.91
C GLY A 284 -13.22 1.94 -5.19
N THR A 285 -13.08 1.85 -3.88
CA THR A 285 -12.06 2.58 -3.10
C THR A 285 -10.83 1.71 -2.83
N ALA A 286 -9.68 2.34 -2.59
CA ALA A 286 -8.43 1.64 -2.23
C ALA A 286 -8.58 0.69 -1.04
N TYR A 287 -9.54 0.96 -0.19
CA TYR A 287 -9.89 0.18 0.98
C TYR A 287 -10.51 -1.18 0.66
N ASP A 288 -11.34 -1.28 -0.38
CA ASP A 288 -11.97 -2.54 -0.79
C ASP A 288 -10.94 -3.51 -1.37
N HIS A 289 -9.81 -2.98 -1.87
CA HIS A 289 -8.78 -3.72 -2.58
C HIS A 289 -7.56 -4.10 -1.74
N TRP A 290 -7.57 -3.89 -0.41
CA TRP A 290 -6.40 -4.19 0.41
C TRP A 290 -5.94 -5.64 0.30
N LEU A 291 -6.88 -6.58 0.25
CA LEU A 291 -6.56 -8.01 0.13
C LEU A 291 -6.02 -8.35 -1.27
N ASP A 292 -6.49 -7.65 -2.30
CA ASP A 292 -5.90 -7.75 -3.63
C ASP A 292 -4.45 -7.27 -3.63
N ARG A 293 -4.11 -6.18 -2.90
CA ARG A 293 -2.72 -5.71 -2.72
C ARG A 293 -1.85 -6.76 -2.00
N VAL A 294 -2.41 -7.45 -1.01
CA VAL A 294 -1.73 -8.59 -0.38
C VAL A 294 -1.45 -9.69 -1.41
N CYS A 295 -2.44 -10.07 -2.21
CA CYS A 295 -2.26 -11.09 -3.26
C CYS A 295 -1.24 -10.65 -4.32
N GLU A 296 -1.20 -9.38 -4.69
CA GLU A 296 -0.21 -8.79 -5.60
C GLU A 296 1.21 -8.91 -5.04
N PHE A 297 1.39 -8.63 -3.76
CA PHE A 297 2.68 -8.80 -3.08
C PHE A 297 3.11 -10.27 -3.04
N LEU A 298 2.23 -11.17 -2.64
CA LEU A 298 2.50 -12.62 -2.63
C LEU A 298 2.91 -13.10 -4.03
N ARG A 299 2.23 -12.63 -5.08
CA ARG A 299 2.55 -12.90 -6.47
C ARG A 299 3.90 -12.30 -6.86
N GLN A 300 4.17 -11.04 -6.49
CA GLN A 300 5.44 -10.35 -6.74
C GLN A 300 6.61 -11.09 -6.10
N MET A 301 6.40 -11.68 -4.94
CA MET A 301 7.39 -12.49 -4.23
C MET A 301 7.48 -13.93 -4.76
N ASN A 302 6.66 -14.30 -5.74
CA ASN A 302 6.50 -15.66 -6.25
C ASN A 302 6.17 -16.69 -5.15
N PHE A 303 5.43 -16.24 -4.14
CA PHE A 303 5.11 -17.05 -2.98
C PHE A 303 4.11 -18.16 -3.32
N ASP A 304 3.20 -17.89 -4.24
CA ASP A 304 2.21 -18.83 -4.78
C ASP A 304 2.70 -19.61 -6.01
N GLY A 305 3.96 -19.42 -6.43
CA GLY A 305 4.52 -20.08 -7.60
C GLY A 305 3.92 -19.64 -8.94
N ARG A 306 3.14 -18.55 -8.98
CA ARG A 306 2.35 -18.10 -10.16
C ARG A 306 2.84 -16.77 -10.73
N LEU A 307 4.08 -16.36 -10.46
CA LEU A 307 4.63 -15.14 -11.05
C LEU A 307 4.73 -15.28 -12.57
N GLY A 308 3.90 -14.54 -13.28
CA GLY A 308 3.89 -14.53 -14.75
C GLY A 308 5.13 -13.82 -15.34
N LYS A 309 5.39 -14.09 -16.62
CA LYS A 309 6.44 -13.37 -17.36
C LYS A 309 6.10 -11.87 -17.42
N PRO A 310 7.09 -10.99 -17.27
CA PRO A 310 6.88 -9.55 -17.44
C PRO A 310 6.35 -9.19 -18.82
N VAL A 311 5.46 -8.20 -18.87
CA VAL A 311 4.92 -7.63 -20.11
C VAL A 311 5.09 -6.11 -20.11
N ASP A 312 5.16 -5.53 -21.28
CA ASP A 312 5.10 -4.07 -21.43
C ASP A 312 3.63 -3.63 -21.41
N LEU A 313 3.28 -2.73 -20.49
CA LEU A 313 1.91 -2.20 -20.38
C LEU A 313 1.47 -1.40 -21.61
N MET A 314 2.38 -0.95 -22.48
CA MET A 314 2.03 -0.38 -23.77
C MET A 314 1.21 -1.35 -24.61
N THR A 315 1.47 -2.66 -24.52
CA THR A 315 0.72 -3.67 -25.26
C THR A 315 -0.66 -3.95 -24.68
N ARG A 316 -0.81 -3.81 -23.35
CA ARG A 316 -2.12 -3.97 -22.67
C ARG A 316 -3.11 -2.88 -23.06
N TYR A 317 -2.63 -1.65 -23.25
CA TYR A 317 -3.43 -0.49 -23.61
C TYR A 317 -3.04 -0.01 -25.03
N ALA A 318 -2.98 -0.93 -25.98
CA ALA A 318 -2.54 -0.63 -27.36
C ALA A 318 -3.54 0.19 -28.17
N SER A 319 -4.83 0.14 -27.82
CA SER A 319 -5.90 0.82 -28.53
C SER A 319 -6.18 2.23 -27.99
N ASP A 320 -6.52 3.13 -28.91
CA ASP A 320 -7.08 4.47 -28.61
C ASP A 320 -8.61 4.50 -28.80
N ASP A 321 -9.28 3.35 -28.81
CA ASP A 321 -10.70 3.24 -29.13
C ASP A 321 -11.62 4.05 -28.22
N ALA A 322 -11.21 4.31 -26.96
CA ALA A 322 -11.95 5.15 -26.03
C ALA A 322 -11.70 6.66 -26.20
N ARG A 323 -10.74 7.06 -27.07
CA ARG A 323 -10.47 8.47 -27.35
C ARG A 323 -11.47 9.00 -28.38
N GLY A 324 -12.07 10.15 -28.06
CA GLY A 324 -12.87 10.94 -28.97
C GLY A 324 -12.05 11.99 -29.70
N GLU A 325 -12.42 13.26 -29.53
CA GLU A 325 -11.71 14.39 -30.10
C GLU A 325 -10.27 14.53 -29.58
N TYR A 326 -9.39 15.01 -30.45
CA TYR A 326 -8.00 15.30 -30.16
C TYR A 326 -7.65 16.71 -30.62
N ARG A 327 -6.95 17.49 -29.78
CA ARG A 327 -6.52 18.84 -30.09
C ARG A 327 -5.15 19.10 -29.53
N LYS A 328 -4.30 19.77 -30.32
CA LYS A 328 -2.94 20.19 -29.91
C LYS A 328 -2.81 21.71 -29.96
N GLU A 329 -2.17 22.28 -28.93
CA GLU A 329 -1.96 23.72 -28.84
C GLU A 329 -0.62 24.08 -28.14
N PRO A 330 0.05 25.18 -28.55
CA PRO A 330 1.28 25.62 -27.90
C PRO A 330 0.98 26.21 -26.52
N ILE A 331 1.89 25.99 -25.56
CA ILE A 331 1.77 26.56 -24.19
C ILE A 331 2.04 28.08 -24.20
N TRP A 332 2.96 28.53 -25.04
CA TRP A 332 3.35 29.93 -25.09
C TRP A 332 2.98 30.56 -26.43
N PRO A 333 2.49 31.81 -26.43
CA PRO A 333 2.32 32.54 -27.67
C PRO A 333 3.67 32.77 -28.37
N ASN A 334 3.68 32.85 -29.70
CA ASN A 334 4.87 32.98 -30.50
C ASN A 334 5.79 34.11 -30.00
N GLY A 335 7.06 33.78 -29.77
CA GLY A 335 8.11 34.73 -29.37
C GLY A 335 8.04 35.25 -27.92
N ARG A 336 7.11 34.78 -27.09
CA ARG A 336 6.91 35.26 -25.69
C ARG A 336 7.28 34.26 -24.62
N MET A 337 8.05 33.25 -24.94
CA MET A 337 8.49 32.23 -23.99
C MET A 337 9.62 32.75 -23.10
N GLN A 338 9.37 32.77 -21.78
CA GLN A 338 10.39 33.24 -20.82
C GLN A 338 11.59 32.28 -20.79
N ASP A 339 12.79 32.82 -20.63
CA ASP A 339 14.06 32.06 -20.59
C ASP A 339 14.19 31.07 -21.75
N ALA A 340 13.65 31.44 -22.92
CA ALA A 340 13.70 30.62 -24.12
C ALA A 340 15.16 30.38 -24.55
N GLN A 341 15.49 29.13 -24.78
CA GLN A 341 16.84 28.75 -25.26
C GLN A 341 16.71 27.96 -26.57
N PRO A 342 17.55 28.30 -27.58
CA PRO A 342 17.43 27.74 -28.94
C PRO A 342 17.52 26.21 -29.00
N HIS A 343 18.17 25.58 -28.02
CA HIS A 343 18.34 24.12 -27.97
C HIS A 343 17.14 23.38 -27.31
N GLN A 344 16.14 24.11 -26.77
CA GLN A 344 14.98 23.54 -26.14
C GLN A 344 13.83 23.36 -27.15
N CYS A 345 13.04 22.28 -26.97
CA CYS A 345 11.85 22.06 -27.79
C CYS A 345 10.74 23.07 -27.47
N GLN A 346 9.81 23.25 -28.41
CA GLN A 346 8.60 24.02 -28.17
C GLN A 346 7.63 23.20 -27.28
N PRO A 347 7.16 23.76 -26.16
CA PRO A 347 6.21 23.09 -25.28
C PRO A 347 4.77 23.20 -25.81
N TYR A 348 3.98 22.16 -25.61
CA TYR A 348 2.61 22.10 -26.06
C TYR A 348 1.72 21.22 -25.16
N LEU A 349 0.41 21.41 -25.28
CA LEU A 349 -0.63 20.56 -24.71
C LEU A 349 -1.31 19.75 -25.82
N GLU A 350 -1.71 18.53 -25.49
CA GLU A 350 -2.58 17.70 -26.30
C GLU A 350 -3.78 17.28 -25.48
N TRP A 351 -4.96 17.69 -25.92
CA TRP A 351 -6.24 17.32 -25.31
C TRP A 351 -6.73 15.99 -25.89
N HIS A 352 -7.10 15.07 -25.04
CA HIS A 352 -7.65 13.76 -25.38
C HIS A 352 -9.00 13.62 -24.70
N PHE A 353 -10.07 13.94 -25.39
CA PHE A 353 -11.43 13.79 -24.89
C PHE A 353 -11.85 12.33 -24.98
N PRO A 354 -12.53 11.74 -23.97
CA PRO A 354 -13.10 10.42 -24.09
C PRO A 354 -14.31 10.43 -25.04
N LYS A 355 -14.57 9.33 -25.75
CA LYS A 355 -15.80 9.18 -26.57
C LYS A 355 -17.06 9.33 -25.72
N GLU A 356 -17.04 8.74 -24.52
CA GLU A 356 -18.10 8.83 -23.53
C GLU A 356 -17.56 9.50 -22.27
N ARG A 357 -17.93 10.75 -22.05
CA ARG A 357 -17.52 11.49 -20.86
C ARG A 357 -18.36 11.06 -19.66
N LYS A 358 -17.70 10.63 -18.57
CA LYS A 358 -18.34 10.22 -17.31
C LYS A 358 -18.01 11.14 -16.14
N THR A 359 -17.09 12.09 -16.33
CA THR A 359 -16.66 13.04 -15.31
C THR A 359 -16.29 14.38 -15.95
N LYS A 360 -16.47 15.47 -15.19
CA LYS A 360 -16.01 16.81 -15.57
C LYS A 360 -14.57 17.12 -15.13
N ALA A 361 -13.89 16.14 -14.51
CA ALA A 361 -12.52 16.27 -14.05
C ALA A 361 -11.51 16.20 -15.21
N ILE A 362 -10.37 16.86 -15.03
CA ILE A 362 -9.28 16.91 -16.01
C ILE A 362 -8.00 16.40 -15.35
N GLN A 363 -7.30 15.48 -16.02
CA GLN A 363 -5.99 15.02 -15.61
C GLN A 363 -4.91 15.51 -16.59
N ILE A 364 -4.00 16.36 -16.12
CA ILE A 364 -2.81 16.73 -16.89
C ILE A 364 -1.72 15.69 -16.61
N ILE A 365 -1.11 15.12 -17.66
CA ILE A 365 -0.10 14.05 -17.55
C ILE A 365 1.14 14.43 -18.36
N TYR A 366 2.32 14.13 -17.80
CA TYR A 366 3.60 14.33 -18.46
C TYR A 366 4.64 13.28 -18.05
N SER A 367 5.59 12.99 -18.96
CA SER A 367 6.63 11.99 -18.72
C SER A 367 7.79 12.51 -17.89
N GLY A 368 8.66 11.61 -17.49
CA GLY A 368 9.93 11.87 -16.86
C GLY A 368 11.04 12.34 -17.83
N GLY A 369 12.13 11.55 -17.87
CA GLY A 369 13.28 11.80 -18.76
C GLY A 369 14.34 12.72 -18.19
N GLY A 370 14.42 12.88 -16.87
CA GLY A 370 15.49 13.60 -16.17
C GLY A 370 15.58 15.09 -16.50
N TYR A 371 14.53 15.72 -17.03
CA TYR A 371 14.53 17.04 -17.67
C TYR A 371 15.43 17.14 -18.90
N GLY A 372 16.06 16.04 -19.30
CA GLY A 372 16.88 15.98 -20.53
C GLY A 372 16.05 15.67 -21.76
N ASN A 373 14.98 14.95 -21.61
CA ASN A 373 14.00 14.61 -22.62
C ASN A 373 12.59 14.54 -22.01
N ASN A 374 11.57 14.60 -22.86
CA ASN A 374 10.18 14.46 -22.47
C ASN A 374 9.39 14.02 -23.73
N ASN A 375 8.53 13.03 -23.59
CA ASN A 375 7.72 12.54 -24.70
C ASN A 375 6.33 12.11 -24.22
N PRO A 376 5.25 12.76 -24.68
CA PRO A 376 3.87 12.41 -24.36
C PRO A 376 3.44 11.01 -24.83
N GLU A 377 4.15 10.39 -25.77
CA GLU A 377 3.87 9.05 -26.28
C GLU A 377 4.62 7.93 -25.54
N TRP A 378 5.35 8.24 -24.47
CA TRP A 378 6.08 7.24 -23.72
C TRP A 378 5.17 6.33 -22.88
N PHE A 379 5.72 5.17 -22.51
CA PHE A 379 5.12 4.17 -21.63
C PHE A 379 4.66 4.73 -20.26
N GLU A 380 5.15 5.87 -19.85
CA GLU A 380 4.74 6.58 -18.63
C GLU A 380 3.43 7.36 -18.81
N VAL A 381 3.06 7.71 -20.03
CA VAL A 381 1.93 8.59 -20.37
C VAL A 381 0.83 7.86 -21.11
N THR A 382 1.17 7.21 -22.23
CA THR A 382 0.18 6.61 -23.13
C THR A 382 -0.75 5.58 -22.47
N PRO A 383 -0.27 4.59 -21.66
CA PRO A 383 -1.16 3.64 -21.01
C PRO A 383 -2.12 4.31 -20.02
N VAL A 384 -1.63 5.29 -19.26
CA VAL A 384 -2.46 6.02 -18.27
C VAL A 384 -3.51 6.88 -18.97
N ARG A 385 -3.12 7.59 -20.03
CA ARG A 385 -4.06 8.37 -20.85
C ARG A 385 -5.19 7.49 -21.36
N ARG A 386 -4.86 6.35 -21.98
CA ARG A 386 -5.84 5.39 -22.48
C ARG A 386 -6.75 4.85 -21.38
N TYR A 387 -6.14 4.42 -20.28
CA TYR A 387 -6.88 3.93 -19.11
C TYR A 387 -7.87 4.96 -18.56
N LEU A 388 -7.47 6.23 -18.42
CA LEU A 388 -8.37 7.28 -17.92
C LEU A 388 -9.45 7.68 -18.95
N ASN A 389 -9.13 7.68 -20.26
CA ASN A 389 -10.15 7.87 -21.29
C ASN A 389 -11.20 6.74 -21.29
N GLU A 390 -10.81 5.47 -21.07
CA GLU A 390 -11.75 4.35 -20.88
C GLU A 390 -12.66 4.56 -19.66
N LYS A 391 -12.15 5.21 -18.61
CA LYS A 391 -12.96 5.61 -17.45
C LYS A 391 -13.84 6.84 -17.69
N GLY A 392 -13.78 7.45 -18.88
CA GLY A 392 -14.57 8.62 -19.26
C GLY A 392 -14.02 9.96 -18.77
N MET A 393 -12.73 10.02 -18.40
CA MET A 393 -12.05 11.25 -17.95
C MET A 393 -11.32 11.92 -19.12
N THR A 394 -11.40 13.26 -19.20
CA THR A 394 -10.59 14.05 -20.13
C THR A 394 -9.15 14.11 -19.64
N VAL A 395 -8.22 13.80 -20.53
CA VAL A 395 -6.78 13.83 -20.26
C VAL A 395 -6.12 14.90 -21.14
N VAL A 396 -5.20 15.66 -20.54
CA VAL A 396 -4.35 16.61 -21.24
C VAL A 396 -2.90 16.15 -21.09
N THR A 397 -2.25 15.73 -22.17
CA THR A 397 -0.82 15.44 -22.12
C THR A 397 0.00 16.70 -22.36
N MET A 398 1.10 16.85 -21.60
CA MET A 398 1.97 18.01 -21.69
C MET A 398 3.37 17.62 -22.13
N LYS A 399 3.86 18.24 -23.19
CA LYS A 399 5.28 18.31 -23.50
C LYS A 399 5.84 19.62 -22.93
N TYR A 400 6.68 19.52 -21.90
CA TYR A 400 7.39 20.67 -21.37
C TYR A 400 8.75 20.84 -22.05
N ARG A 401 9.39 22.00 -21.90
CA ARG A 401 10.69 22.30 -22.50
C ARG A 401 11.79 21.36 -22.01
N THR A 402 12.44 20.75 -22.97
CA THR A 402 13.65 19.92 -22.80
C THR A 402 14.61 20.21 -23.95
N PRO A 403 15.92 19.96 -23.78
CA PRO A 403 16.63 19.53 -22.58
C PRO A 403 16.70 20.62 -21.50
N ARG A 404 17.38 20.33 -20.39
CA ARG A 404 17.58 21.23 -19.24
C ARG A 404 18.05 22.59 -19.69
N PRO A 405 17.64 23.70 -19.03
CA PRO A 405 18.17 25.03 -19.34
C PRO A 405 19.67 25.09 -19.00
N LYS A 406 20.39 25.98 -19.70
CA LYS A 406 21.80 26.31 -19.47
C LYS A 406 21.91 27.64 -18.73
N GLY A 407 23.13 28.06 -18.41
CA GLY A 407 23.39 29.40 -17.84
C GLY A 407 23.10 29.51 -16.35
N GLY A 408 23.29 28.45 -15.58
CA GLY A 408 23.14 28.46 -14.11
C GLY A 408 21.70 28.34 -13.60
N LEU A 409 20.72 28.22 -14.49
CA LEU A 409 19.33 27.96 -14.09
C LEU A 409 19.16 26.55 -13.53
N ALA A 410 18.27 26.39 -12.55
CA ALA A 410 17.93 25.08 -12.02
C ALA A 410 17.34 24.17 -13.12
N LYS A 411 17.65 22.88 -13.07
CA LYS A 411 17.26 21.89 -14.10
C LYS A 411 15.76 21.85 -14.43
N HIS A 412 14.92 22.24 -13.48
CA HIS A 412 13.46 22.24 -13.60
C HIS A 412 12.87 23.59 -14.05
N THR A 413 13.65 24.68 -14.11
CA THR A 413 13.15 26.06 -14.30
C THR A 413 12.20 26.17 -15.48
N SER A 414 12.63 25.74 -16.68
CA SER A 414 11.80 25.85 -17.90
C SER A 414 10.54 24.99 -17.81
N ALA A 415 10.66 23.76 -17.30
CA ALA A 415 9.53 22.86 -17.14
C ALA A 415 8.52 23.38 -16.09
N TRP A 416 9.02 24.04 -15.04
CA TRP A 416 8.18 24.65 -14.00
C TRP A 416 7.36 25.83 -14.55
N GLN A 417 7.96 26.69 -15.34
CA GLN A 417 7.26 27.76 -16.05
C GLN A 417 6.17 27.21 -16.96
N ASP A 418 6.50 26.16 -17.73
CA ASP A 418 5.55 25.52 -18.65
C ASP A 418 4.38 24.90 -17.91
N LEU A 419 4.61 24.21 -16.78
CA LEU A 419 3.55 23.58 -16.00
C LEU A 419 2.59 24.61 -15.40
N GLN A 420 3.11 25.67 -14.77
CA GLN A 420 2.24 26.72 -14.21
C GLN A 420 1.36 27.34 -15.30
N ARG A 421 1.91 27.61 -16.48
CA ARG A 421 1.14 28.16 -17.59
C ARG A 421 0.15 27.14 -18.15
N ALA A 422 0.54 25.87 -18.29
CA ALA A 422 -0.33 24.79 -18.74
C ALA A 422 -1.58 24.64 -17.86
N ILE A 423 -1.41 24.65 -16.53
CA ILE A 423 -2.54 24.59 -15.59
C ILE A 423 -3.49 25.78 -15.79
N ARG A 424 -2.95 26.99 -15.95
CA ARG A 424 -3.76 28.20 -16.22
C ARG A 424 -4.51 28.11 -17.53
N MET A 425 -3.88 27.61 -18.60
CA MET A 425 -4.52 27.41 -19.90
C MET A 425 -5.66 26.39 -19.79
N VAL A 426 -5.40 25.22 -19.22
CA VAL A 426 -6.41 24.18 -19.02
C VAL A 426 -7.58 24.73 -18.21
N ARG A 427 -7.32 25.45 -17.12
CA ARG A 427 -8.37 26.06 -16.29
C ARG A 427 -9.20 27.10 -17.04
N SER A 428 -8.55 27.95 -17.84
CA SER A 428 -9.25 28.98 -18.62
C SER A 428 -10.17 28.42 -19.70
N GLN A 429 -9.84 27.24 -20.23
CA GLN A 429 -10.58 26.58 -21.29
C GLN A 429 -11.65 25.59 -20.76
N ALA A 430 -11.52 25.12 -19.51
CA ALA A 430 -12.34 24.05 -18.96
C ALA A 430 -13.86 24.27 -19.14
N THR A 431 -14.37 25.46 -18.81
CA THR A 431 -15.80 25.77 -18.93
C THR A 431 -16.28 25.73 -20.38
N LYS A 432 -15.47 26.18 -21.34
CA LYS A 432 -15.79 26.10 -22.77
C LYS A 432 -15.93 24.65 -23.26
N GLU A 433 -15.15 23.76 -22.66
CA GLU A 433 -15.16 22.32 -22.95
C GLU A 433 -16.19 21.55 -22.09
N GLU A 434 -17.08 22.26 -21.37
CA GLU A 434 -18.06 21.69 -20.43
C GLU A 434 -17.41 20.87 -19.29
N LEU A 435 -16.18 21.21 -18.91
CA LEU A 435 -15.40 20.63 -17.82
C LEU A 435 -15.38 21.58 -16.61
N ASP A 436 -14.99 21.06 -15.44
CA ASP A 436 -14.92 21.85 -14.21
C ASP A 436 -13.52 22.46 -14.01
N PRO A 437 -13.36 23.80 -14.04
CA PRO A 437 -12.07 24.46 -13.80
C PRO A 437 -11.52 24.24 -12.40
N ASN A 438 -12.33 23.76 -11.45
CA ASN A 438 -11.97 23.46 -10.09
C ASN A 438 -11.70 21.95 -9.86
N ARG A 439 -11.62 21.15 -10.94
CA ARG A 439 -11.33 19.72 -10.90
C ARG A 439 -10.20 19.34 -11.84
N ILE A 440 -9.02 19.91 -11.55
CA ILE A 440 -7.81 19.69 -12.33
C ILE A 440 -6.77 19.00 -11.46
N GLY A 441 -6.31 17.84 -11.91
CA GLY A 441 -5.19 17.12 -11.31
C GLY A 441 -3.97 17.11 -12.22
N ILE A 442 -2.80 16.92 -11.62
CA ILE A 442 -1.53 16.75 -12.32
C ILE A 442 -0.91 15.40 -12.01
N MET A 443 -0.20 14.84 -12.98
CA MET A 443 0.49 13.56 -12.82
C MET A 443 1.78 13.53 -13.63
N GLY A 444 2.84 13.01 -13.02
CA GLY A 444 4.10 12.79 -13.71
C GLY A 444 4.95 11.70 -13.07
N SER A 445 5.88 11.17 -13.87
CA SER A 445 6.80 10.12 -13.48
C SER A 445 8.23 10.61 -13.43
N SER A 446 9.07 10.06 -12.54
CA SER A 446 10.50 10.40 -12.49
C SER A 446 10.76 11.92 -12.30
N ALA A 447 11.46 12.57 -13.20
CA ALA A 447 11.59 14.04 -13.22
C ALA A 447 10.23 14.74 -13.36
N GLY A 448 9.29 14.14 -14.09
CA GLY A 448 7.88 14.58 -14.12
C GLY A 448 7.22 14.43 -12.75
N GLY A 449 7.55 13.39 -11.99
CA GLY A 449 7.12 13.23 -10.60
C GLY A 449 7.64 14.34 -9.68
N HIS A 450 8.91 14.76 -9.84
CA HIS A 450 9.45 15.94 -9.18
C HIS A 450 8.68 17.21 -9.55
N LEU A 451 8.43 17.42 -10.84
CA LEU A 451 7.64 18.55 -11.35
C LEU A 451 6.20 18.52 -10.80
N THR A 452 5.62 17.33 -10.63
CA THR A 452 4.32 17.13 -9.99
C THR A 452 4.33 17.59 -8.53
N LEU A 453 5.37 17.24 -7.77
CA LEU A 453 5.53 17.72 -6.40
C LEU A 453 5.63 19.25 -6.34
N MET A 454 6.39 19.88 -7.23
CA MET A 454 6.43 21.35 -7.34
C MET A 454 5.05 21.95 -7.62
N GLY A 455 4.32 21.40 -8.60
CA GLY A 455 2.98 21.87 -8.96
C GLY A 455 1.96 21.73 -7.84
N ALA A 456 2.11 20.69 -7.01
CA ALA A 456 1.20 20.38 -5.91
C ALA A 456 1.50 21.14 -4.61
N THR A 457 2.76 21.56 -4.40
CA THR A 457 3.22 22.14 -3.11
C THR A 457 3.65 23.61 -3.19
N SER A 458 3.87 24.13 -4.40
CA SER A 458 4.53 25.42 -4.59
C SER A 458 3.79 26.35 -5.56
N SER A 459 2.46 26.21 -5.65
CA SER A 459 1.64 26.95 -6.62
C SER A 459 1.73 28.49 -6.45
N LYS A 460 2.02 28.96 -5.25
CA LYS A 460 2.21 30.39 -4.95
C LYS A 460 3.58 30.94 -5.35
N GLN A 461 4.56 30.06 -5.59
CA GLN A 461 5.87 30.48 -6.08
C GLN A 461 5.77 30.82 -7.56
N LYS A 462 6.01 32.09 -7.88
CA LYS A 462 6.01 32.54 -9.28
C LYS A 462 7.27 32.07 -9.99
N SER A 463 7.09 31.28 -11.04
CA SER A 463 8.19 30.81 -11.91
C SER A 463 8.44 31.72 -13.12
N SER A 464 7.46 32.56 -13.48
CA SER A 464 7.49 33.42 -14.64
C SER A 464 6.81 34.75 -14.38
N TRP A 465 7.21 35.81 -15.14
CA TRP A 465 6.49 37.08 -15.14
C TRP A 465 5.22 37.03 -15.98
N ALA A 466 4.35 38.01 -15.78
CA ALA A 466 3.09 38.13 -16.50
C ALA A 466 3.37 38.63 -17.95
N ILE A 467 2.92 37.83 -18.92
CA ILE A 467 2.96 38.18 -20.35
C ILE A 467 1.57 38.41 -20.94
N ASP A 468 0.53 37.92 -20.30
CA ASP A 468 -0.88 38.03 -20.69
C ASP A 468 -1.81 37.80 -19.48
N ASP A 469 -3.13 37.85 -19.70
CA ASP A 469 -4.14 37.68 -18.64
C ASP A 469 -4.20 36.30 -18.00
N LEU A 470 -3.62 35.26 -18.62
CA LEU A 470 -3.54 33.93 -18.01
C LEU A 470 -2.77 33.95 -16.67
N HIS A 471 -1.85 34.90 -16.47
CA HIS A 471 -1.14 35.04 -15.20
C HIS A 471 -2.02 35.42 -14.01
N LYS A 472 -3.22 35.94 -14.26
CA LYS A 472 -4.22 36.26 -13.23
C LYS A 472 -4.97 35.01 -12.76
N ILE A 473 -4.93 33.92 -13.52
CA ILE A 473 -5.60 32.64 -13.22
C ILE A 473 -4.74 31.85 -12.25
N PRO A 474 -5.31 31.28 -11.18
CA PRO A 474 -4.58 30.42 -10.24
C PRO A 474 -4.01 29.17 -10.93
N CYS A 475 -2.82 28.71 -10.49
CA CYS A 475 -2.21 27.47 -10.98
C CYS A 475 -2.11 26.35 -9.93
N ASN A 476 -2.83 26.49 -8.80
CA ASN A 476 -3.02 25.41 -7.87
C ASN A 476 -3.87 24.28 -8.49
N VAL A 477 -3.72 23.08 -7.99
CA VAL A 477 -4.47 21.90 -8.47
C VAL A 477 -5.18 21.21 -7.32
N GLN A 478 -6.17 20.39 -7.63
CA GLN A 478 -7.01 19.77 -6.62
C GLN A 478 -6.46 18.43 -6.13
N TRP A 479 -5.64 17.76 -6.94
CA TRP A 479 -4.90 16.56 -6.58
C TRP A 479 -3.65 16.40 -7.43
N ALA A 480 -2.74 15.57 -6.94
CA ALA A 480 -1.55 15.21 -7.68
C ALA A 480 -1.21 13.72 -7.55
N VAL A 481 -0.60 13.16 -8.60
CA VAL A 481 -0.14 11.77 -8.63
C VAL A 481 1.34 11.75 -8.98
N ALA A 482 2.18 11.45 -8.01
CA ALA A 482 3.63 11.40 -8.17
C ALA A 482 4.11 9.96 -8.30
N ILE A 483 4.59 9.58 -9.49
CA ILE A 483 5.04 8.23 -9.80
C ILE A 483 6.57 8.20 -9.76
N TYR A 484 7.13 7.40 -8.85
CA TYR A 484 8.58 7.30 -8.57
C TYR A 484 9.31 8.65 -8.76
N PRO A 485 8.91 9.70 -8.03
CA PRO A 485 9.51 11.02 -8.21
C PRO A 485 11.02 10.98 -7.96
N ALA A 486 11.80 11.50 -8.92
CA ALA A 486 13.24 11.65 -8.81
C ALA A 486 13.60 12.95 -8.09
N TYR A 487 14.86 13.12 -7.66
CA TYR A 487 15.42 14.37 -7.12
C TYR A 487 14.72 14.94 -5.88
N VAL A 488 14.01 14.11 -5.13
CA VAL A 488 13.21 14.56 -3.96
C VAL A 488 14.08 14.81 -2.72
N LEU A 489 15.19 14.12 -2.62
CA LEU A 489 16.07 14.17 -1.45
C LEU A 489 17.41 14.84 -1.76
N THR A 490 17.99 15.52 -0.77
CA THR A 490 19.23 16.30 -0.90
C THR A 490 20.44 15.47 -1.32
N ASP A 491 20.51 14.18 -1.00
CA ASP A 491 21.56 13.26 -1.47
C ASP A 491 21.34 12.71 -2.89
N GLY A 492 20.17 12.95 -3.46
CA GLY A 492 19.75 12.53 -4.81
C GLY A 492 19.31 13.70 -5.70
N GLU A 493 19.64 14.93 -5.34
CA GLU A 493 19.18 16.13 -6.05
C GLU A 493 19.59 16.16 -7.53
N ASN A 494 20.76 15.67 -7.85
CA ASN A 494 21.30 15.68 -9.22
C ASN A 494 21.37 14.31 -9.90
N GLY A 495 20.94 13.24 -9.25
CA GLY A 495 20.99 11.89 -9.77
C GLY A 495 20.32 10.87 -8.85
N GLN A 496 20.74 9.63 -8.93
CA GLN A 496 20.31 8.60 -8.00
C GLN A 496 20.93 8.82 -6.62
N ASN A 497 20.25 8.36 -5.57
CA ASN A 497 20.73 8.53 -4.21
C ASN A 497 22.06 7.78 -4.00
N SER A 498 23.07 8.50 -3.52
CA SER A 498 24.45 8.02 -3.40
C SER A 498 24.62 6.84 -2.44
N GLN A 499 23.72 6.67 -1.50
CA GLN A 499 23.77 5.63 -0.46
C GLN A 499 22.94 4.40 -0.80
N GLY A 500 22.91 3.99 -2.06
CA GLY A 500 22.18 2.80 -2.48
C GLY A 500 20.66 2.90 -2.27
N GLY A 501 20.13 4.11 -2.32
CA GLY A 501 18.69 4.35 -2.20
C GLY A 501 18.14 4.36 -0.77
N ASN A 502 19.00 4.42 0.26
CA ASN A 502 18.56 4.47 1.66
C ASN A 502 19.21 5.61 2.47
N PRO A 503 18.97 6.88 2.12
CA PRO A 503 19.52 8.01 2.83
C PRO A 503 18.72 8.28 4.11
N ASN A 504 19.26 7.88 5.26
CA ASN A 504 18.59 8.14 6.55
C ASN A 504 18.54 9.62 6.88
N ASP A 505 19.60 10.36 6.53
CA ASP A 505 19.79 11.76 6.93
C ASP A 505 19.39 12.75 5.84
N ALA A 506 19.09 12.29 4.63
CA ALA A 506 18.69 13.15 3.54
C ALA A 506 17.36 13.85 3.85
N ARG A 507 17.31 15.15 3.56
CA ARG A 507 16.11 15.97 3.71
C ARG A 507 15.38 16.09 2.38
N ILE A 508 14.11 16.46 2.43
CA ILE A 508 13.39 16.93 1.24
C ILE A 508 14.10 18.16 0.70
N VAL A 509 14.30 18.24 -0.62
CA VAL A 509 14.89 19.42 -1.26
C VAL A 509 14.03 20.67 -1.08
N SER A 510 14.65 21.86 -1.16
CA SER A 510 13.94 23.13 -0.96
C SER A 510 13.04 23.56 -2.12
N ASP A 511 13.00 22.77 -3.21
CA ASP A 511 12.14 23.03 -4.37
C ASP A 511 10.64 22.94 -4.02
N PHE A 512 10.29 22.27 -2.92
CA PHE A 512 8.91 22.06 -2.47
C PHE A 512 8.58 22.96 -1.28
N ALA A 513 7.70 23.95 -1.50
CA ALA A 513 7.36 24.95 -0.48
C ALA A 513 6.32 24.46 0.54
N PHE A 514 5.53 23.44 0.21
CA PHE A 514 4.40 22.99 1.02
C PHE A 514 3.54 24.17 1.50
N ASP A 515 3.05 24.96 0.54
CA ASP A 515 2.26 26.15 0.79
C ASP A 515 0.79 25.85 1.15
N LEU A 516 -0.01 26.89 1.42
CA LEU A 516 -1.42 26.78 1.81
C LEU A 516 -2.33 26.18 0.72
N ASP A 517 -1.87 26.13 -0.53
CA ASP A 517 -2.60 25.54 -1.65
C ASP A 517 -2.14 24.09 -1.93
N THR A 518 -1.28 23.53 -1.08
CA THR A 518 -0.81 22.15 -1.21
C THR A 518 -1.99 21.17 -1.20
N CYS A 519 -2.09 20.36 -2.24
CA CYS A 519 -3.22 19.45 -2.46
C CYS A 519 -2.97 18.02 -1.97
N PRO A 520 -4.02 17.20 -1.80
CA PRO A 520 -3.90 15.75 -1.60
C PRO A 520 -3.12 15.07 -2.72
N MET A 521 -2.30 14.06 -2.36
CA MET A 521 -1.44 13.36 -3.31
C MET A 521 -1.56 11.85 -3.21
N LEU A 522 -1.34 11.19 -4.35
CA LEU A 522 -1.06 9.77 -4.43
C LEU A 522 0.42 9.58 -4.82
N PHE A 523 1.14 8.77 -4.06
CA PHE A 523 2.51 8.34 -4.39
C PHE A 523 2.52 6.86 -4.77
N ILE A 524 3.18 6.51 -5.89
CA ILE A 524 3.46 5.13 -6.26
C ILE A 524 4.95 5.02 -6.59
N HIS A 525 5.68 4.14 -5.90
CA HIS A 525 7.14 4.06 -6.02
C HIS A 525 7.62 2.59 -6.03
N GLY A 526 8.69 2.31 -6.75
CA GLY A 526 9.36 1.01 -6.68
C GLY A 526 10.25 0.92 -5.44
N ASP A 527 10.16 -0.16 -4.68
CA ASP A 527 10.98 -0.35 -3.48
C ASP A 527 12.49 -0.42 -3.81
N ALA A 528 12.87 -1.03 -4.93
CA ALA A 528 14.25 -1.15 -5.36
C ALA A 528 14.70 0.01 -6.29
N ASP A 529 14.02 1.15 -6.29
CA ASP A 529 14.36 2.30 -7.11
C ASP A 529 15.64 2.98 -6.62
N GLY A 530 16.53 3.33 -7.55
CA GLY A 530 17.74 4.10 -7.26
C GLY A 530 17.47 5.56 -6.87
N TYR A 531 16.30 6.12 -7.24
CA TYR A 531 15.75 7.34 -6.65
C TYR A 531 14.90 6.94 -5.46
N SER A 532 15.46 6.97 -4.28
CA SER A 532 14.91 6.34 -3.08
C SER A 532 13.42 6.62 -2.83
N PRO A 533 12.59 5.58 -2.62
CA PRO A 533 11.19 5.74 -2.20
C PRO A 533 11.04 6.49 -0.87
N MET A 534 12.13 6.64 -0.11
CA MET A 534 12.14 7.46 1.10
C MET A 534 11.78 8.93 0.80
N GLY A 535 12.04 9.42 -0.42
CA GLY A 535 11.56 10.73 -0.86
C GLY A 535 10.03 10.83 -0.81
N SER A 536 9.34 9.87 -1.40
CA SER A 536 7.87 9.78 -1.35
C SER A 536 7.34 9.62 0.07
N ILE A 537 7.98 8.80 0.90
CA ILE A 537 7.58 8.60 2.30
C ILE A 537 7.72 9.90 3.10
N LYS A 538 8.85 10.62 3.01
CA LYS A 538 9.06 11.90 3.70
C LYS A 538 8.07 12.97 3.24
N CYS A 539 7.76 13.04 1.95
CA CYS A 539 6.70 13.94 1.44
C CYS A 539 5.32 13.56 2.01
N TRP A 540 4.99 12.27 2.03
CA TRP A 540 3.75 11.79 2.64
C TRP A 540 3.65 12.13 4.14
N GLU A 541 4.73 11.92 4.90
CA GLU A 541 4.81 12.30 6.31
C GLU A 541 4.64 13.82 6.51
N GLN A 542 5.22 14.65 5.63
CA GLN A 542 5.04 16.10 5.66
C GLN A 542 3.59 16.51 5.39
N LEU A 543 2.95 15.93 4.37
CA LEU A 543 1.54 16.16 4.06
C LEU A 543 0.63 15.76 5.24
N ARG A 544 0.90 14.61 5.85
CA ARG A 544 0.17 14.14 7.02
C ARG A 544 0.27 15.13 8.20
N ARG A 545 1.47 15.68 8.49
CA ARG A 545 1.64 16.73 9.52
C ARG A 545 0.85 18.00 9.22
N MET A 546 0.62 18.30 7.95
CA MET A 546 -0.22 19.42 7.51
C MET A 546 -1.71 19.09 7.52
N GLY A 547 -2.11 17.87 7.90
CA GLY A 547 -3.50 17.42 7.83
C GLY A 547 -4.00 17.11 6.42
N ILE A 548 -3.10 17.04 5.44
CA ILE A 548 -3.44 16.76 4.04
C ILE A 548 -3.46 15.25 3.82
N GLN A 549 -4.63 14.74 3.53
CA GLN A 549 -4.89 13.32 3.36
C GLN A 549 -4.35 12.80 2.03
N SER A 550 -3.30 12.03 2.07
CA SER A 550 -2.58 11.51 0.91
C SER A 550 -2.33 10.00 1.01
N ASP A 551 -2.36 9.31 -0.12
CA ASP A 551 -2.08 7.86 -0.19
C ASP A 551 -0.64 7.61 -0.64
N LEU A 552 -0.05 6.49 -0.19
CA LEU A 552 1.26 6.05 -0.63
C LEU A 552 1.30 4.53 -0.80
N HIS A 553 1.84 4.09 -1.93
CA HIS A 553 2.05 2.68 -2.24
C HIS A 553 3.47 2.47 -2.76
N THR A 554 4.22 1.55 -2.13
CA THR A 554 5.47 1.06 -2.71
C THR A 554 5.30 -0.34 -3.27
N LEU A 555 6.13 -0.73 -4.25
CA LEU A 555 6.05 -1.99 -4.95
C LEU A 555 7.37 -2.77 -4.77
N ALA A 556 7.32 -3.91 -4.08
CA ALA A 556 8.50 -4.72 -3.76
C ALA A 556 9.25 -5.19 -5.01
N LYS A 557 10.59 -5.26 -4.91
CA LYS A 557 11.47 -5.67 -6.01
C LYS A 557 11.33 -4.85 -7.30
N ARG A 558 10.66 -3.69 -7.28
CA ARG A 558 10.49 -2.85 -8.46
C ARG A 558 11.42 -1.65 -8.40
N GLY A 559 12.15 -1.44 -9.49
CA GLY A 559 13.04 -0.29 -9.68
C GLY A 559 12.36 0.87 -10.39
N HIS A 560 13.17 1.80 -10.85
CA HIS A 560 12.71 2.92 -11.68
C HIS A 560 12.06 2.43 -12.98
N CYS A 561 11.01 3.10 -13.45
CA CYS A 561 10.29 2.71 -14.67
C CYS A 561 9.67 1.30 -14.61
N PHE A 562 9.11 0.91 -13.47
CA PHE A 562 8.54 -0.42 -13.22
C PHE A 562 7.45 -0.84 -14.22
N GLN A 563 6.86 0.09 -14.95
CA GLN A 563 5.82 -0.16 -15.96
C GLN A 563 6.33 -0.98 -17.16
N ARG A 564 7.63 -0.92 -17.46
CA ARG A 564 8.23 -1.67 -18.59
C ARG A 564 8.31 -3.17 -18.37
N ASN A 565 8.31 -3.60 -17.11
CA ASN A 565 8.50 -5.00 -16.73
C ASN A 565 7.42 -5.42 -15.74
N ALA A 566 6.16 -5.18 -16.04
CA ALA A 566 5.03 -5.48 -15.19
C ALA A 566 4.59 -6.93 -15.35
N SER A 567 4.61 -7.72 -14.29
CA SER A 567 4.12 -9.10 -14.33
C SER A 567 2.63 -9.15 -13.99
N PRO A 568 1.82 -9.90 -14.76
CA PRO A 568 0.38 -10.04 -14.47
C PRO A 568 0.11 -10.47 -13.03
N GLY A 569 -0.90 -9.85 -12.41
CA GLY A 569 -1.29 -10.12 -11.03
C GLY A 569 -0.37 -9.54 -9.96
N THR A 570 0.57 -8.66 -10.32
CA THR A 570 1.43 -7.91 -9.37
C THR A 570 1.04 -6.43 -9.32
N GLY A 571 1.46 -5.74 -8.27
CA GLY A 571 1.20 -4.32 -8.10
C GLY A 571 1.73 -3.43 -9.23
N SER A 572 2.82 -3.83 -9.90
CA SER A 572 3.33 -3.14 -11.08
C SER A 572 2.45 -3.29 -12.33
N TYR A 573 1.59 -4.29 -12.37
CA TYR A 573 0.64 -4.52 -13.45
C TYR A 573 -0.68 -3.77 -13.23
N THR A 574 -1.12 -3.64 -11.99
CA THR A 574 -2.39 -3.03 -11.56
C THR A 574 -2.23 -1.60 -11.03
N TRP A 575 -1.05 -1.00 -11.14
CA TRP A 575 -0.73 0.28 -10.50
C TRP A 575 -1.66 1.44 -10.88
N MET A 576 -2.22 1.43 -12.10
CA MET A 576 -3.16 2.45 -12.56
C MET A 576 -4.52 2.37 -11.84
N ASP A 577 -4.90 1.18 -11.36
CA ASP A 577 -6.13 1.03 -10.59
C ASP A 577 -6.07 1.85 -9.28
N ARG A 578 -4.87 2.00 -8.67
CA ARG A 578 -4.65 2.85 -7.50
C ARG A 578 -4.95 4.33 -7.76
N ILE A 579 -4.68 4.80 -8.98
CA ILE A 579 -5.03 6.17 -9.39
C ILE A 579 -6.54 6.35 -9.36
N TRP A 580 -7.26 5.42 -10.00
CA TRP A 580 -8.72 5.49 -10.07
C TRP A 580 -9.38 5.31 -8.70
N GLU A 581 -8.87 4.40 -7.86
CA GLU A 581 -9.28 4.20 -6.47
C GLU A 581 -9.11 5.48 -5.63
N PHE A 582 -7.95 6.14 -5.74
CA PHE A 582 -7.68 7.41 -5.07
C PHE A 582 -8.64 8.52 -5.54
N LEU A 583 -8.86 8.66 -6.84
CA LEU A 583 -9.77 9.65 -7.40
C LEU A 583 -11.22 9.41 -6.95
N ASN A 584 -11.67 8.15 -6.95
CA ASN A 584 -13.00 7.76 -6.47
C ASN A 584 -13.16 8.06 -4.97
N HIS A 585 -12.18 7.63 -4.18
CA HIS A 585 -12.22 7.80 -2.73
C HIS A 585 -12.29 9.27 -2.33
N LYS A 586 -11.55 10.13 -3.01
CA LYS A 586 -11.54 11.59 -2.80
C LYS A 586 -12.65 12.34 -3.56
N LYS A 587 -13.48 11.62 -4.32
CA LYS A 587 -14.56 12.20 -5.15
C LYS A 587 -14.07 13.24 -6.16
N PHE A 588 -12.82 13.12 -6.60
CA PHE A 588 -12.24 14.03 -7.60
C PHE A 588 -12.79 13.80 -9.01
N ASN A 589 -13.28 12.61 -9.28
CA ASN A 589 -13.81 12.19 -10.58
C ASN A 589 -15.35 12.14 -10.67
N GLN A 590 -16.05 12.71 -9.69
CA GLN A 590 -17.53 12.80 -9.69
C GLN A 590 -18.06 13.92 -10.56
#